data_d79fdac702851dff4f15df742153c52c
#
_entry.id   d79fdac702851dff4f15df742153c52c
#
_cell.length_a   1.000
_cell.length_b   1.000
_cell.length_c   1.000
_cell.angle_alpha   90.00
_cell.angle_beta   90.00
_cell.angle_gamma   90.00
#
_symmetry.space_group_name_H-M   'P 1'
#
loop_
_entity.id
_entity.type
_entity.pdbx_description
1 polymer ?
#
loop_
_entity_poly.entity_id
_entity_poly.type
_entity_poly.pdbx_seq_one_letter_code
_entity_poly.pdbx_strand_id
1 'polypeptide(L)'
;LDLRAEPIVLSLPAVPAPRYYVNQWFDMYTHNFAYTGVRATGRKAGNYLLAGPGWKGEVPKSITKVFRAETDFVGTLTRTQLSGVDDIAAMQAVQAQYKLTPLSQFAGTPAPKQAAADAEKALKDKALVSTSSKELFGSRRELGQDYMMQRDLGAMLGIYGNTKTEAVYGAWQTGPDGTPLDGTKRWVLRYPAGQLPP
;
A
#
# COMPACT_ATOMS: atom_id res chain seq x y z
N LEU A 1 -2.75 -0.45 1.89
CA LEU A 1 -3.97 -0.87 2.59
C LEU A 1 -4.94 0.28 2.65
N ASP A 2 -6.23 -0.02 2.51
CA ASP A 2 -7.35 0.92 2.62
C ASP A 2 -8.04 0.72 3.97
N LEU A 3 -8.07 1.76 4.78
CA LEU A 3 -8.65 1.75 6.14
C LEU A 3 -9.99 2.51 6.23
N ARG A 4 -10.56 2.94 5.10
CA ARG A 4 -11.79 3.75 5.07
C ARG A 4 -13.02 2.99 5.57
N ALA A 5 -13.15 1.73 5.17
CA ALA A 5 -14.29 0.91 5.56
C ALA A 5 -14.16 0.40 6.99
N GLU A 6 -12.98 -0.13 7.31
CA GLU A 6 -12.69 -0.72 8.60
C GLU A 6 -11.18 -0.85 8.83
N PRO A 7 -10.73 -0.97 10.07
CA PRO A 7 -9.35 -1.30 10.39
C PRO A 7 -8.92 -2.67 9.87
N ILE A 8 -7.62 -2.82 9.72
CA ILE A 8 -6.97 -4.09 9.37
C ILE A 8 -6.20 -4.62 10.58
N VAL A 9 -6.34 -5.90 10.86
CA VAL A 9 -5.55 -6.60 11.88
C VAL A 9 -4.36 -7.27 11.22
N LEU A 10 -3.15 -6.90 11.66
CA LEU A 10 -1.93 -7.64 11.37
C LEU A 10 -1.74 -8.70 12.46
N SER A 11 -1.84 -9.97 12.09
CA SER A 11 -1.48 -11.10 12.97
C SER A 11 -0.08 -11.57 12.65
N LEU A 12 0.77 -11.61 13.66
CA LEU A 12 2.16 -12.05 13.58
C LEU A 12 2.36 -13.31 14.42
N PRO A 13 3.13 -14.31 13.93
CA PRO A 13 3.53 -15.46 14.72
C PRO A 13 4.63 -15.08 15.74
N ALA A 14 4.93 -15.98 16.64
CA ALA A 14 6.18 -15.91 17.36
C ALA A 14 7.34 -16.16 16.40
N VAL A 15 8.37 -15.29 16.44
CA VAL A 15 9.55 -15.43 15.59
C VAL A 15 10.75 -15.80 16.47
N PRO A 16 11.32 -17.01 16.29
CA PRO A 16 12.42 -17.48 17.15
C PRO A 16 13.68 -16.63 16.94
N ALA A 17 14.48 -16.52 18.01
CA ALA A 17 15.83 -15.96 17.91
C ALA A 17 16.73 -16.91 17.10
N PRO A 18 17.74 -16.37 16.41
CA PRO A 18 18.14 -14.96 16.33
C PRO A 18 17.44 -14.18 15.20
N ARG A 19 16.53 -14.78 14.43
CA ARG A 19 15.95 -14.17 13.23
C ARG A 19 15.41 -12.76 13.50
N TYR A 20 15.89 -11.78 12.76
CA TYR A 20 15.35 -10.43 12.76
C TYR A 20 14.13 -10.33 11.85
N TYR A 21 13.12 -9.57 12.28
CA TYR A 21 12.01 -9.15 11.45
C TYR A 21 11.50 -7.78 11.85
N VAL A 22 10.91 -7.08 10.91
CA VAL A 22 10.26 -5.78 11.13
C VAL A 22 9.18 -5.54 10.08
N ASN A 23 8.06 -5.00 10.51
CA ASN A 23 7.07 -4.39 9.63
C ASN A 23 7.09 -2.90 9.94
N GLN A 24 7.44 -2.12 8.95
CA GLN A 24 7.43 -0.67 8.95
C GLN A 24 6.10 -0.22 8.34
N TRP A 25 5.42 0.69 9.01
CA TRP A 25 4.14 1.23 8.57
C TRP A 25 4.28 2.71 8.30
N PHE A 26 3.82 3.14 7.15
CA PHE A 26 3.87 4.54 6.74
C PHE A 26 2.53 5.00 6.17
N ASP A 27 2.24 6.27 6.39
CA ASP A 27 1.05 6.95 5.88
C ASP A 27 1.30 7.57 4.49
N MET A 28 0.29 8.22 3.92
CA MET A 28 0.40 8.87 2.61
C MET A 28 1.14 10.21 2.67
N TYR A 29 1.49 10.70 3.85
CA TYR A 29 2.44 11.79 4.04
C TYR A 29 3.90 11.30 4.14
N THR A 30 4.13 9.99 3.97
CA THR A 30 5.42 9.31 4.11
C THR A 30 5.96 9.27 5.55
N HIS A 31 5.14 9.56 6.56
CA HIS A 31 5.54 9.40 7.95
C HIS A 31 5.52 7.92 8.36
N ASN A 32 6.57 7.47 8.99
CA ASN A 32 6.61 6.17 9.63
C ASN A 32 5.89 6.26 10.97
N PHE A 33 4.62 5.91 11.01
CA PHE A 33 3.79 6.07 12.21
C PHE A 33 3.80 4.85 13.15
N ALA A 34 4.23 3.69 12.66
CA ALA A 34 4.29 2.49 13.48
C ALA A 34 5.36 1.49 13.02
N TYR A 35 5.80 0.69 13.98
CA TYR A 35 6.64 -0.48 13.74
C TYR A 35 6.15 -1.66 14.56
N THR A 36 6.19 -2.86 13.98
CA THR A 36 6.12 -4.13 14.70
C THR A 36 7.36 -4.95 14.36
N GLY A 37 7.82 -5.78 15.29
CA GLY A 37 9.02 -6.59 15.09
C GLY A 37 9.94 -6.59 16.30
N VAL A 38 11.12 -7.17 16.11
CA VAL A 38 12.05 -7.49 17.20
C VAL A 38 12.31 -6.33 18.15
N ARG A 39 12.51 -5.13 17.64
CA ARG A 39 12.82 -3.93 18.44
C ARG A 39 11.60 -3.25 19.02
N ALA A 40 10.50 -3.20 18.24
CA ALA A 40 9.34 -2.40 18.59
C ALA A 40 8.32 -3.17 19.46
N THR A 41 8.11 -4.47 19.18
CA THR A 41 7.08 -5.28 19.85
C THR A 41 7.61 -6.63 20.35
N GLY A 42 8.87 -6.93 20.09
CA GLY A 42 9.48 -8.20 20.51
C GLY A 42 9.19 -9.33 19.54
N ARG A 43 9.34 -10.57 20.04
CA ARG A 43 9.31 -11.81 19.25
C ARG A 43 8.06 -12.67 19.47
N LYS A 44 7.21 -12.30 20.41
CA LYS A 44 5.98 -13.05 20.71
C LYS A 44 4.94 -12.86 19.62
N ALA A 45 4.09 -13.86 19.43
CA ALA A 45 2.92 -13.71 18.59
C ALA A 45 2.03 -12.56 19.10
N GLY A 46 1.36 -11.88 18.18
CA GLY A 46 0.46 -10.79 18.56
C GLY A 46 -0.41 -10.31 17.40
N ASN A 47 -1.49 -9.64 17.77
CA ASN A 47 -2.43 -9.03 16.83
C ASN A 47 -2.38 -7.52 16.98
N TYR A 48 -2.15 -6.82 15.89
CA TYR A 48 -1.95 -5.38 15.86
C TYR A 48 -3.01 -4.74 14.98
N LEU A 49 -3.81 -3.84 15.55
CA LEU A 49 -4.89 -3.16 14.83
C LEU A 49 -4.37 -1.88 14.19
N LEU A 50 -4.54 -1.78 12.88
CA LEU A 50 -4.25 -0.58 12.11
C LEU A 50 -5.57 0.11 11.80
N ALA A 51 -5.78 1.28 12.38
CA ALA A 51 -7.01 2.04 12.27
C ALA A 51 -6.77 3.37 11.54
N GLY A 52 -7.67 3.72 10.64
CA GLY A 52 -7.70 5.02 9.99
C GLY A 52 -8.08 6.16 10.96
N PRO A 53 -7.93 7.43 10.53
CA PRO A 53 -8.10 8.59 11.40
C PRO A 53 -9.53 8.74 11.94
N GLY A 54 -10.53 8.37 11.16
CA GLY A 54 -11.95 8.49 11.53
C GLY A 54 -12.53 7.33 12.32
N TRP A 55 -11.80 6.23 12.49
CA TRP A 55 -12.37 5.05 13.14
C TRP A 55 -12.51 5.19 14.66
N LYS A 56 -13.72 4.89 15.18
CA LYS A 56 -14.10 5.02 16.59
C LYS A 56 -14.72 3.73 17.18
N GLY A 57 -14.58 2.61 16.48
CA GLY A 57 -15.16 1.33 16.93
C GLY A 57 -14.45 0.73 18.13
N GLU A 58 -15.02 -0.36 18.65
CA GLU A 58 -14.49 -1.09 19.78
C GLU A 58 -13.29 -1.95 19.37
N VAL A 59 -12.29 -2.01 20.24
CA VAL A 59 -11.09 -2.81 20.06
C VAL A 59 -11.30 -4.20 20.68
N PRO A 60 -11.21 -5.30 19.91
CA PRO A 60 -11.29 -6.64 20.46
C PRO A 60 -10.22 -6.90 21.52
N LYS A 61 -10.56 -7.66 22.57
CA LYS A 61 -9.64 -7.98 23.68
C LYS A 61 -8.38 -8.73 23.25
N SER A 62 -8.42 -9.43 22.11
CA SER A 62 -7.30 -10.17 21.52
C SER A 62 -6.29 -9.27 20.79
N ILE A 63 -6.54 -7.97 20.67
CA ILE A 63 -5.61 -7.01 20.07
C ILE A 63 -4.53 -6.63 21.08
N THR A 64 -3.29 -6.83 20.69
CA THR A 64 -2.10 -6.51 21.49
C THR A 64 -1.85 -5.00 21.58
N LYS A 65 -2.03 -4.31 20.44
CA LYS A 65 -1.82 -2.85 20.33
C LYS A 65 -2.57 -2.28 19.14
N VAL A 66 -3.05 -1.04 19.29
CA VAL A 66 -3.68 -0.26 18.22
C VAL A 66 -2.68 0.77 17.71
N PHE A 67 -2.52 0.87 16.40
CA PHE A 67 -1.84 1.94 15.72
C PHE A 67 -2.85 2.77 14.93
N ARG A 68 -2.77 4.07 15.02
CA ARG A 68 -3.63 4.99 14.29
C ARG A 68 -2.82 5.73 13.23
N ALA A 69 -3.30 5.63 12.00
CA ALA A 69 -2.75 6.38 10.87
C ALA A 69 -3.40 7.76 10.79
N GLU A 70 -2.68 8.72 10.26
CA GLU A 70 -3.22 10.06 9.94
C GLU A 70 -3.95 10.08 8.58
N THR A 71 -3.74 9.06 7.75
CA THR A 71 -4.38 8.92 6.45
C THR A 71 -5.18 7.62 6.36
N ASP A 72 -6.21 7.62 5.52
CA ASP A 72 -7.06 6.45 5.27
C ASP A 72 -6.34 5.34 4.50
N PHE A 73 -5.31 5.68 3.75
CA PHE A 73 -4.44 4.74 3.08
C PHE A 73 -3.10 4.65 3.78
N VAL A 74 -2.59 3.45 3.90
CA VAL A 74 -1.28 3.20 4.52
C VAL A 74 -0.50 2.17 3.73
N GLY A 75 0.81 2.28 3.76
CA GLY A 75 1.73 1.30 3.20
C GLY A 75 2.48 0.54 4.29
N THR A 76 3.01 -0.61 3.93
CA THR A 76 3.90 -1.38 4.79
C THR A 76 5.07 -1.96 4.01
N LEU A 77 6.23 -1.97 4.64
CA LEU A 77 7.40 -2.72 4.21
C LEU A 77 7.74 -3.76 5.27
N THR A 78 7.63 -5.02 4.90
CA THR A 78 7.96 -6.15 5.78
C THR A 78 9.30 -6.73 5.40
N ARG A 79 10.18 -6.85 6.37
CA ARG A 79 11.50 -7.47 6.21
C ARG A 79 11.64 -8.62 7.19
N THR A 80 12.04 -9.78 6.68
CA THR A 80 12.36 -10.97 7.47
C THR A 80 13.76 -11.40 7.09
N GLN A 81 14.65 -11.51 8.08
CA GLN A 81 16.04 -11.87 7.85
C GLN A 81 16.16 -13.23 7.17
N LEU A 82 16.98 -13.29 6.14
CA LEU A 82 17.47 -14.48 5.49
C LEU A 82 18.95 -14.66 5.86
N SER A 83 19.29 -15.81 6.42
CA SER A 83 20.66 -16.07 6.92
C SER A 83 21.53 -16.86 5.92
N GLY A 84 21.03 -17.15 4.75
CA GLY A 84 21.71 -17.88 3.68
C GLY A 84 20.75 -18.73 2.88
N VAL A 85 21.25 -19.42 1.86
CA VAL A 85 20.41 -20.23 0.95
C VAL A 85 19.70 -21.39 1.67
N ASP A 86 20.34 -21.98 2.68
CA ASP A 86 19.77 -23.08 3.45
C ASP A 86 18.63 -22.63 4.40
N ASP A 87 18.50 -21.33 4.61
CA ASP A 87 17.50 -20.72 5.49
C ASP A 87 16.22 -20.32 4.75
N ILE A 88 16.15 -20.42 3.42
CA ILE A 88 15.02 -19.95 2.60
C ILE A 88 13.70 -20.57 3.08
N ALA A 89 13.65 -21.89 3.23
CA ALA A 89 12.43 -22.58 3.64
C ALA A 89 11.94 -22.15 5.04
N ALA A 90 12.85 -22.00 5.99
CA ALA A 90 12.53 -21.56 7.35
C ALA A 90 12.06 -20.08 7.37
N MET A 91 12.69 -19.21 6.60
CA MET A 91 12.27 -17.81 6.45
C MET A 91 10.88 -17.72 5.82
N GLN A 92 10.61 -18.44 4.73
CA GLN A 92 9.32 -18.48 4.06
C GLN A 92 8.21 -19.03 4.97
N ALA A 93 8.50 -20.05 5.79
CA ALA A 93 7.56 -20.59 6.78
C ALA A 93 7.14 -19.54 7.83
N VAL A 94 8.02 -18.62 8.20
CA VAL A 94 7.69 -17.49 9.08
C VAL A 94 6.81 -16.48 8.32
N GLN A 95 7.19 -16.10 7.09
CA GLN A 95 6.45 -15.13 6.29
C GLN A 95 5.03 -15.60 5.95
N ALA A 96 4.84 -16.89 5.68
CA ALA A 96 3.54 -17.48 5.38
C ALA A 96 2.52 -17.34 6.53
N GLN A 97 2.98 -17.08 7.73
CA GLN A 97 2.14 -16.88 8.91
C GLN A 97 1.74 -15.42 9.13
N TYR A 98 2.32 -14.47 8.40
CA TYR A 98 1.90 -13.07 8.47
C TYR A 98 0.54 -12.91 7.80
N LYS A 99 -0.45 -12.40 8.53
CA LYS A 99 -1.80 -12.24 8.01
C LYS A 99 -2.28 -10.82 8.19
N LEU A 100 -2.92 -10.31 7.16
CA LEU A 100 -3.68 -9.07 7.18
C LEU A 100 -5.15 -9.42 7.01
N THR A 101 -5.95 -9.11 8.00
CA THR A 101 -7.37 -9.51 8.05
C THR A 101 -8.22 -8.29 8.38
N PRO A 102 -9.29 -7.98 7.63
CA PRO A 102 -10.26 -6.96 8.02
C PRO A 102 -10.80 -7.21 9.43
N LEU A 103 -11.03 -6.15 10.19
CA LEU A 103 -11.45 -6.26 11.59
C LEU A 103 -12.74 -7.07 11.74
N SER A 104 -13.72 -6.88 10.85
CA SER A 104 -14.97 -7.65 10.86
C SER A 104 -14.72 -9.14 10.69
N GLN A 105 -13.89 -9.54 9.75
CA GLN A 105 -13.50 -10.93 9.54
C GLN A 105 -12.73 -11.49 10.75
N PHE A 106 -11.83 -10.71 11.33
CA PHE A 106 -11.06 -11.10 12.51
C PHE A 106 -11.97 -11.29 13.74
N ALA A 107 -12.97 -10.43 13.90
CA ALA A 107 -13.92 -10.49 14.99
C ALA A 107 -15.10 -11.45 14.76
N GLY A 108 -15.25 -11.99 13.55
CA GLY A 108 -16.41 -12.82 13.16
C GLY A 108 -17.72 -12.03 13.09
N THR A 109 -17.65 -10.75 12.75
CA THR A 109 -18.81 -9.85 12.64
C THR A 109 -19.11 -9.54 11.18
N PRO A 110 -20.34 -9.10 10.82
CA PRO A 110 -20.62 -8.65 9.46
C PRO A 110 -19.71 -7.50 9.05
N ALA A 111 -19.25 -7.54 7.79
CA ALA A 111 -18.48 -6.44 7.22
C ALA A 111 -19.31 -5.14 7.19
N PRO A 112 -18.68 -3.96 7.40
CA PRO A 112 -19.35 -2.69 7.25
C PRO A 112 -19.90 -2.53 5.82
N LYS A 113 -21.05 -1.90 5.70
CA LYS A 113 -21.66 -1.65 4.38
C LYS A 113 -20.77 -0.67 3.58
N GLN A 114 -20.16 -1.14 2.60
CA GLN A 114 -19.77 -0.69 1.26
C GLN A 114 -19.20 0.72 0.97
N ALA A 115 -18.65 1.46 1.90
CA ALA A 115 -17.91 2.69 1.51
C ALA A 115 -16.56 2.41 0.80
N ALA A 116 -15.94 1.24 1.05
CA ALA A 116 -14.62 0.92 0.53
C ALA A 116 -14.59 0.40 -0.91
N ALA A 117 -15.60 -0.37 -1.33
CA ALA A 117 -15.62 -0.95 -2.67
C ALA A 117 -15.75 0.12 -3.77
N ASP A 118 -16.58 1.15 -3.52
CA ASP A 118 -16.79 2.23 -4.48
C ASP A 118 -15.54 3.11 -4.64
N ALA A 119 -14.82 3.31 -3.55
CA ALA A 119 -13.60 4.10 -3.57
C ALA A 119 -12.41 3.33 -4.18
N GLU A 120 -12.28 2.03 -3.92
CA GLU A 120 -11.28 1.19 -4.59
C GLU A 120 -11.55 1.10 -6.10
N LYS A 121 -12.83 0.96 -6.48
CA LYS A 121 -13.24 1.01 -7.87
C LYS A 121 -12.89 2.34 -8.53
N ALA A 122 -13.21 3.47 -7.89
CA ALA A 122 -12.90 4.80 -8.40
C ALA A 122 -11.39 5.02 -8.58
N LEU A 123 -10.55 4.52 -7.65
CA LEU A 123 -9.10 4.56 -7.79
C LEU A 123 -8.61 3.70 -8.95
N LYS A 124 -9.11 2.48 -9.08
CA LYS A 124 -8.76 1.57 -10.19
C LYS A 124 -9.19 2.14 -11.54
N ASP A 125 -10.41 2.66 -11.65
CA ASP A 125 -10.92 3.28 -12.86
C ASP A 125 -10.05 4.49 -13.28
N LYS A 126 -9.64 5.32 -12.32
CA LYS A 126 -8.75 6.46 -12.57
C LYS A 126 -7.33 6.01 -12.95
N ALA A 127 -6.81 4.95 -12.34
CA ALA A 127 -5.51 4.38 -12.68
C ALA A 127 -5.48 3.83 -14.11
N LEU A 128 -6.55 3.18 -14.56
CA LEU A 128 -6.66 2.63 -15.90
C LEU A 128 -6.66 3.69 -17.01
N VAL A 129 -7.19 4.89 -16.73
CA VAL A 129 -7.22 5.99 -17.70
C VAL A 129 -6.05 6.96 -17.55
N SER A 130 -5.25 6.82 -16.50
CA SER A 130 -4.07 7.67 -16.29
C SER A 130 -2.90 7.19 -17.13
N THR A 131 -2.55 7.94 -18.15
CA THR A 131 -1.44 7.64 -19.07
C THR A 131 -0.15 8.39 -18.70
N SER A 132 -0.16 9.16 -17.64
CA SER A 132 0.97 10.02 -17.26
C SER A 132 0.98 10.30 -15.76
N SER A 133 2.16 10.43 -15.19
CA SER A 133 2.36 10.86 -13.79
C SER A 133 2.19 12.37 -13.58
N LYS A 134 1.91 13.13 -14.63
CA LYS A 134 1.91 14.61 -14.64
C LYS A 134 1.09 15.27 -13.53
N GLU A 135 0.00 14.62 -13.12
CA GLU A 135 -0.95 15.14 -12.12
C GLU A 135 -1.02 14.28 -10.86
N LEU A 136 -0.11 13.31 -10.70
CA LEU A 136 -0.09 12.39 -9.56
C LEU A 136 0.81 12.86 -8.43
N PHE A 137 1.85 13.62 -8.77
CA PHE A 137 2.87 14.05 -7.82
C PHE A 137 3.00 15.58 -7.85
N GLY A 138 3.11 16.16 -6.67
CA GLY A 138 3.23 17.60 -6.50
C GLY A 138 2.91 18.03 -5.08
N SER A 139 3.04 19.32 -4.83
CA SER A 139 2.57 19.92 -3.59
C SER A 139 1.03 19.97 -3.56
N ARG A 140 0.45 20.17 -2.38
CA ARG A 140 -0.99 20.35 -2.22
C ARG A 140 -1.55 21.45 -3.13
N ARG A 141 -0.78 22.52 -3.34
CA ARG A 141 -1.17 23.64 -4.20
C ARG A 141 -1.23 23.23 -5.69
N GLU A 142 -0.29 22.38 -6.13
CA GLU A 142 -0.21 21.92 -7.51
C GLU A 142 -1.27 20.89 -7.87
N LEU A 143 -1.65 20.04 -6.91
CA LEU A 143 -2.64 18.97 -7.13
C LEU A 143 -4.09 19.43 -6.96
N GLY A 144 -4.32 20.64 -6.41
CA GLY A 144 -5.65 21.21 -6.27
C GLY A 144 -6.52 20.56 -5.21
N GLN A 145 -7.84 20.66 -5.36
CA GLN A 145 -8.82 20.20 -4.37
C GLN A 145 -8.89 18.67 -4.25
N ASP A 146 -8.66 17.96 -5.33
CA ASP A 146 -8.69 16.48 -5.38
C ASP A 146 -7.34 15.83 -5.02
N TYR A 147 -6.45 16.61 -4.39
CA TYR A 147 -5.08 16.17 -4.14
C TYR A 147 -4.98 14.83 -3.39
N MET A 148 -5.96 14.49 -2.57
CA MET A 148 -5.96 13.21 -1.83
C MET A 148 -6.04 12.02 -2.79
N MET A 149 -6.97 12.07 -3.75
CA MET A 149 -7.10 11.00 -4.75
C MET A 149 -5.86 10.90 -5.64
N GLN A 150 -5.27 12.03 -6.06
CA GLN A 150 -4.03 12.01 -6.84
C GLN A 150 -2.87 11.42 -6.05
N ARG A 151 -2.75 11.75 -4.77
CA ARG A 151 -1.71 11.17 -3.90
C ARG A 151 -1.92 9.66 -3.69
N ASP A 152 -3.16 9.24 -3.45
CA ASP A 152 -3.50 7.82 -3.30
C ASP A 152 -3.16 7.03 -4.57
N LEU A 153 -3.51 7.58 -5.73
CA LEU A 153 -3.17 6.98 -7.02
C LEU A 153 -1.65 6.98 -7.25
N GLY A 154 -0.96 8.06 -6.92
CA GLY A 154 0.49 8.14 -6.97
C GLY A 154 1.16 7.10 -6.07
N ALA A 155 0.63 6.89 -4.86
CA ALA A 155 1.12 5.86 -3.95
C ALA A 155 0.90 4.43 -4.47
N MET A 156 -0.22 4.18 -5.16
CA MET A 156 -0.49 2.88 -5.80
C MET A 156 0.44 2.60 -6.97
N LEU A 157 0.74 3.60 -7.79
CA LEU A 157 1.52 3.47 -9.03
C LEU A 157 3.03 3.61 -8.80
N GLY A 158 3.43 4.29 -7.75
CA GLY A 158 4.84 4.45 -7.41
C GLY A 158 5.06 5.54 -6.36
N ILE A 159 5.46 5.17 -5.17
CA ILE A 159 5.84 6.12 -4.11
C ILE A 159 7.11 6.85 -4.54
N TYR A 160 7.23 8.13 -4.21
CA TYR A 160 8.38 9.00 -4.53
C TYR A 160 8.49 9.43 -6.00
N GLY A 161 7.38 9.49 -6.72
CA GLY A 161 7.37 10.12 -8.04
C GLY A 161 7.73 11.61 -7.96
N ASN A 162 8.40 12.09 -8.98
CA ASN A 162 8.78 13.48 -9.09
C ASN A 162 7.58 14.38 -9.44
N THR A 163 7.65 15.65 -9.07
CA THR A 163 6.73 16.66 -9.58
C THR A 163 6.88 16.81 -11.08
N LYS A 164 5.86 17.30 -11.77
CA LYS A 164 5.88 17.48 -13.24
C LYS A 164 6.98 18.41 -13.75
N THR A 165 7.55 19.24 -12.88
CA THR A 165 8.68 20.14 -13.22
C THR A 165 10.02 19.42 -13.24
N GLU A 166 10.13 18.28 -12.56
CA GLU A 166 11.37 17.49 -12.50
C GLU A 166 11.34 16.32 -13.48
N ALA A 167 10.27 15.54 -13.49
CA ALA A 167 10.08 14.43 -14.41
C ALA A 167 8.62 14.04 -14.57
N VAL A 168 8.26 13.59 -15.75
CA VAL A 168 6.95 13.01 -16.05
C VAL A 168 7.14 11.60 -16.56
N TYR A 169 6.43 10.65 -15.97
CA TYR A 169 6.42 9.26 -16.40
C TYR A 169 5.17 9.00 -17.25
N GLY A 170 5.33 8.52 -18.45
CA GLY A 170 4.25 8.03 -19.28
C GLY A 170 4.04 6.54 -19.06
N ALA A 171 2.80 6.10 -19.05
CA ALA A 171 2.44 4.69 -18.98
C ALA A 171 1.39 4.37 -20.04
N TRP A 172 1.62 3.29 -20.77
CA TRP A 172 0.68 2.78 -21.77
C TRP A 172 0.36 1.34 -21.40
N GLN A 173 -0.91 1.04 -21.25
CA GLN A 173 -1.39 -0.30 -20.89
C GLN A 173 -2.11 -0.98 -22.07
N THR A 174 -2.50 -0.19 -23.07
CA THR A 174 -3.23 -0.67 -24.24
C THR A 174 -2.61 -0.15 -25.53
N GLY A 175 -2.78 -0.92 -26.59
CA GLY A 175 -2.50 -0.49 -27.96
C GLY A 175 -3.51 0.54 -28.48
N PRO A 176 -3.33 1.05 -29.72
CA PRO A 176 -4.25 2.02 -30.33
C PRO A 176 -5.68 1.51 -30.49
N ASP A 177 -5.85 0.20 -30.53
CA ASP A 177 -7.14 -0.51 -30.65
C ASP A 177 -7.80 -0.78 -29.28
N GLY A 178 -7.24 -0.30 -28.18
CA GLY A 178 -7.72 -0.52 -26.83
C GLY A 178 -7.40 -1.90 -26.25
N THR A 179 -6.68 -2.77 -26.98
CA THR A 179 -6.29 -4.07 -26.45
C THR A 179 -5.10 -3.95 -25.48
N PRO A 180 -5.04 -4.76 -24.41
CA PRO A 180 -3.90 -4.76 -23.50
C PRO A 180 -2.59 -5.01 -24.25
N LEU A 181 -1.53 -4.34 -23.81
CA LEU A 181 -0.19 -4.59 -24.35
C LEU A 181 0.25 -6.00 -23.99
N ASP A 182 0.69 -6.75 -25.01
CA ASP A 182 1.13 -8.13 -24.90
C ASP A 182 2.64 -8.19 -25.14
N GLY A 183 3.36 -8.76 -24.18
CA GLY A 183 4.82 -8.90 -24.22
C GLY A 183 5.34 -9.84 -25.32
N THR A 184 4.47 -10.61 -25.98
CA THR A 184 4.83 -11.43 -27.14
C THR A 184 4.93 -10.63 -28.44
N LYS A 185 4.43 -9.39 -28.45
CA LYS A 185 4.41 -8.49 -29.61
C LYS A 185 5.50 -7.40 -29.46
N ARG A 186 5.94 -6.89 -30.59
CA ARG A 186 6.80 -5.70 -30.64
C ARG A 186 5.94 -4.44 -30.64
N TRP A 187 6.15 -3.56 -29.69
CA TRP A 187 5.48 -2.28 -29.59
C TRP A 187 6.45 -1.15 -29.90
N VAL A 188 5.98 -0.14 -30.62
CA VAL A 188 6.76 1.05 -30.97
C VAL A 188 6.05 2.27 -30.46
N LEU A 189 6.68 2.99 -29.54
CA LEU A 189 6.24 4.31 -29.12
C LEU A 189 6.86 5.37 -30.02
N ARG A 190 6.01 6.16 -30.65
CA ARG A 190 6.44 7.26 -31.52
C ARG A 190 6.02 8.59 -30.92
N TYR A 191 6.97 9.46 -30.74
CA TYR A 191 6.72 10.85 -30.40
C TYR A 191 6.75 11.69 -31.68
N PRO A 192 5.79 12.59 -31.88
CA PRO A 192 5.87 13.59 -32.95
C PRO A 192 7.14 14.44 -32.79
N ALA A 193 7.66 14.95 -33.88
CA ALA A 193 8.84 15.81 -33.85
C ALA A 193 8.59 17.02 -32.93
N GLY A 194 9.51 17.32 -32.04
CA GLY A 194 9.41 18.41 -31.07
C GLY A 194 8.56 18.10 -29.80
N GLN A 195 8.07 16.86 -29.65
CA GLN A 195 7.31 16.45 -28.47
C GLN A 195 8.04 15.41 -27.59
N LEU A 196 9.33 15.24 -27.80
CA LEU A 196 10.15 14.45 -26.88
C LEU A 196 10.12 15.13 -25.51
N PRO A 197 9.94 14.35 -24.43
CA PRO A 197 10.12 14.90 -23.08
C PRO A 197 11.54 15.49 -22.96
N PRO A 198 11.69 16.58 -22.20
CA PRO A 198 12.99 17.22 -21.98
C PRO A 198 13.98 16.27 -21.31
#